data_9133dd388c789446c8fa0dfb8f0ca9ff
#
_entry.id   9133dd388c789446c8fa0dfb8f0ca9ff
#
_cell.length_a   1.000
_cell.length_b   1.000
_cell.length_c   1.000
_cell.angle_alpha   90.00
_cell.angle_beta   90.00
_cell.angle_gamma   90.00
#
_symmetry.space_group_name_H-M   'P 1'
#
loop_
_entity.id
_entity.type
_entity.pdbx_description
1 polymer ?
#
loop_
_entity_poly.entity_id
_entity_poly.type
_entity_poly.pdbx_seq_one_letter_code
_entity_poly.pdbx_strand_id
1 'polypeptide(L)'
;MTDAKKLQYYLDSPLMKRIVELKERDFADKDKFDYAPVSYDDAIENYKRIVEITDEVAKNIIEPNSESVDLEGPHLENNRMIYASKTYENLDATRKAGLWGITMPRRFGGLNLPMTVFSMLSELVSAADSGFQNVWSLQSCIDTLYEFGTPEQQAKYIPRICAGETMSMDLTEPDAGSALQHVMLKATQDADGTWRLNGVKRFITNGDSDIHLVLARSEEGTRDGRGLSMFIYDKRDGGVDVRHIENKLGIHGSPTCELVYKNAKAELCGDRRLGLIKYVMSLMNGARLGIAAQSVGLEQEAYDQAVSYARDRKQFGEAIINFPAVYDMLSRMKAKLDASRAILYQTSRYVDIYKTLEDISRERKLTGDERKEMKKYSRLADAFTPLGKGMTSEFANQSAYDCVSVHGGSGFIMEYKAQRLLRDARIFSIYEGTTQLQVVAAIRYITNGTYLNIMKEMLAEEVSEAVKPLLDRIAKCVDLYAEAVDKVKADNDQAEHDFLGRRLYNMTGDIILSQLLLKDATKDPEEFEKSANVFVRMAEEECVGSHAYVMNFKADDLKNFVAE
;
A
#
# COMPACT_ATOMS: atom_id res chain seq x y z
N MET A 1 12.36 7.58 -14.74
CA MET A 1 11.03 7.89 -14.13
C MET A 1 9.94 7.11 -14.82
N THR A 2 8.96 6.66 -14.05
CA THR A 2 7.77 5.97 -14.57
C THR A 2 7.18 6.77 -15.72
N ASP A 3 6.84 6.08 -16.81
CA ASP A 3 6.11 6.70 -17.92
C ASP A 3 4.61 6.47 -17.69
N ALA A 4 3.82 7.55 -17.61
CA ALA A 4 2.37 7.48 -17.50
C ALA A 4 1.75 6.49 -18.51
N LYS A 5 2.31 6.43 -19.73
CA LYS A 5 1.86 5.50 -20.79
C LYS A 5 2.01 4.03 -20.40
N LYS A 6 3.05 3.64 -19.65
CA LYS A 6 3.22 2.26 -19.17
C LYS A 6 2.15 1.88 -18.15
N LEU A 7 1.73 2.82 -17.30
CA LEU A 7 0.66 2.59 -16.34
C LEU A 7 -0.70 2.43 -17.02
N GLN A 8 -0.93 3.09 -18.15
CA GLN A 8 -2.17 2.97 -18.92
C GLN A 8 -2.46 1.54 -19.41
N TYR A 9 -1.41 0.69 -19.55
CA TYR A 9 -1.56 -0.75 -19.82
C TYR A 9 -2.53 -1.42 -18.82
N TYR A 10 -2.44 -1.06 -17.55
CA TYR A 10 -3.24 -1.68 -16.48
C TYR A 10 -4.70 -1.20 -16.46
N LEU A 11 -5.05 -0.15 -17.22
CA LEU A 11 -6.44 0.25 -17.47
C LEU A 11 -7.12 -0.64 -18.51
N ASP A 12 -6.35 -1.31 -19.35
CA ASP A 12 -6.84 -2.26 -20.34
C ASP A 12 -7.01 -3.68 -19.73
N SER A 13 -7.91 -3.79 -18.76
CA SER A 13 -8.26 -5.05 -18.10
C SER A 13 -9.77 -5.33 -18.27
N PRO A 14 -10.19 -6.58 -18.49
CA PRO A 14 -11.60 -6.93 -18.54
C PRO A 14 -12.40 -6.50 -17.31
N LEU A 15 -11.76 -6.42 -16.13
CA LEU A 15 -12.40 -5.96 -14.90
C LEU A 15 -12.67 -4.45 -14.90
N MET A 16 -11.91 -3.66 -15.66
CA MET A 16 -12.10 -2.20 -15.69
C MET A 16 -13.48 -1.79 -16.21
N LYS A 17 -14.03 -2.53 -17.18
CA LYS A 17 -15.40 -2.27 -17.65
C LYS A 17 -16.40 -2.36 -16.51
N ARG A 18 -16.31 -3.45 -15.73
CA ARG A 18 -17.19 -3.66 -14.57
C ARG A 18 -16.95 -2.62 -13.47
N ILE A 19 -15.71 -2.24 -13.22
CA ILE A 19 -15.35 -1.20 -12.25
C ILE A 19 -15.97 0.14 -12.63
N VAL A 20 -15.84 0.56 -13.89
CA VAL A 20 -16.42 1.81 -14.39
C VAL A 20 -17.96 1.80 -14.29
N GLU A 21 -18.63 0.74 -14.74
CA GLU A 21 -20.08 0.60 -14.62
C GLU A 21 -20.57 0.76 -13.17
N LEU A 22 -19.90 0.10 -12.24
CA LEU A 22 -20.24 0.17 -10.83
C LEU A 22 -19.93 1.55 -10.23
N LYS A 23 -18.72 2.06 -10.47
CA LYS A 23 -18.24 3.32 -9.89
C LYS A 23 -19.05 4.51 -10.39
N GLU A 24 -19.36 4.53 -11.69
CA GLU A 24 -20.14 5.61 -12.34
C GLU A 24 -21.66 5.43 -12.23
N ARG A 25 -22.14 4.35 -11.57
CA ARG A 25 -23.59 4.09 -11.43
C ARG A 25 -24.30 4.20 -12.79
N ASP A 26 -23.78 3.54 -13.81
CA ASP A 26 -24.27 3.66 -15.18
C ASP A 26 -24.33 5.12 -15.69
N PHE A 27 -23.32 5.90 -15.32
CA PHE A 27 -23.15 7.32 -15.68
C PHE A 27 -24.26 8.24 -15.14
N ALA A 28 -24.75 7.96 -13.94
CA ALA A 28 -25.85 8.72 -13.29
C ALA A 28 -25.50 10.19 -12.99
N ASP A 29 -24.25 10.57 -13.00
CA ASP A 29 -23.76 11.91 -12.70
C ASP A 29 -23.49 12.78 -13.95
N LYS A 30 -23.61 12.21 -15.17
CA LYS A 30 -23.23 12.87 -16.44
C LYS A 30 -23.90 14.23 -16.69
N ASP A 31 -25.11 14.41 -16.20
CA ASP A 31 -25.87 15.67 -16.35
C ASP A 31 -25.81 16.57 -15.11
N LYS A 32 -25.07 16.16 -14.06
CA LYS A 32 -24.96 16.88 -12.80
C LYS A 32 -23.62 17.58 -12.61
N PHE A 33 -22.57 17.04 -13.19
CA PHE A 33 -21.20 17.55 -13.05
C PHE A 33 -20.52 17.57 -14.41
N ASP A 34 -19.97 18.70 -14.81
CA ASP A 34 -19.35 18.92 -16.13
C ASP A 34 -18.14 18.00 -16.39
N TYR A 35 -17.52 17.48 -15.32
CA TYR A 35 -16.37 16.56 -15.41
C TYR A 35 -16.76 15.09 -15.20
N ALA A 36 -18.04 14.77 -15.07
CA ALA A 36 -18.48 13.39 -14.96
C ALA A 36 -18.46 12.70 -16.34
N PRO A 37 -17.95 11.47 -16.47
CA PRO A 37 -17.90 10.77 -17.74
C PRO A 37 -19.31 10.41 -18.23
N VAL A 38 -19.46 10.42 -19.56
CA VAL A 38 -20.73 10.10 -20.24
C VAL A 38 -20.76 8.67 -20.78
N SER A 39 -19.60 8.01 -20.85
CA SER A 39 -19.45 6.64 -21.37
C SER A 39 -18.22 5.95 -20.77
N TYR A 40 -18.08 4.64 -21.03
CA TYR A 40 -16.89 3.87 -20.63
C TYR A 40 -15.60 4.47 -21.23
N ASP A 41 -15.61 4.76 -22.51
CA ASP A 41 -14.43 5.30 -23.21
C ASP A 41 -14.03 6.67 -22.65
N ASP A 42 -15.01 7.51 -22.36
CA ASP A 42 -14.80 8.81 -21.73
C ASP A 42 -14.24 8.68 -20.30
N ALA A 43 -14.74 7.71 -19.53
CA ALA A 43 -14.19 7.43 -18.20
C ALA A 43 -12.71 6.97 -18.27
N ILE A 44 -12.38 6.08 -19.19
CA ILE A 44 -10.99 5.62 -19.39
C ILE A 44 -10.10 6.76 -19.85
N GLU A 45 -10.58 7.63 -20.73
CA GLU A 45 -9.81 8.81 -21.17
C GLU A 45 -9.57 9.79 -20.01
N ASN A 46 -10.57 10.03 -19.17
CA ASN A 46 -10.42 10.82 -17.95
C ASN A 46 -9.41 10.22 -16.99
N TYR A 47 -9.39 8.88 -16.83
CA TYR A 47 -8.41 8.19 -15.99
C TYR A 47 -6.98 8.35 -16.55
N LYS A 48 -6.79 8.21 -17.86
CA LYS A 48 -5.49 8.45 -18.51
C LYS A 48 -5.02 9.87 -18.28
N ARG A 49 -5.90 10.84 -18.47
CA ARG A 49 -5.58 12.26 -18.31
C ARG A 49 -5.14 12.60 -16.89
N ILE A 50 -5.81 12.09 -15.86
CA ILE A 50 -5.40 12.35 -14.47
C ILE A 50 -4.05 11.70 -14.14
N VAL A 51 -3.75 10.53 -14.72
CA VAL A 51 -2.44 9.88 -14.60
C VAL A 51 -1.37 10.76 -15.25
N GLU A 52 -1.61 11.32 -16.43
CA GLU A 52 -0.69 12.24 -17.11
C GLU A 52 -0.45 13.53 -16.31
N ILE A 53 -1.51 14.16 -15.81
CA ILE A 53 -1.40 15.37 -14.96
C ILE A 53 -0.57 15.05 -13.70
N THR A 54 -0.78 13.91 -13.09
CA THR A 54 -0.02 13.51 -11.91
C THR A 54 1.46 13.27 -12.25
N ASP A 55 1.75 12.65 -13.38
CA ASP A 55 3.12 12.45 -13.87
C ASP A 55 3.83 13.78 -14.11
N GLU A 56 3.15 14.76 -14.71
CA GLU A 56 3.69 16.12 -14.90
C GLU A 56 4.00 16.81 -13.57
N VAL A 57 3.09 16.75 -12.59
CA VAL A 57 3.32 17.31 -11.24
C VAL A 57 4.46 16.59 -10.54
N ALA A 58 4.50 15.26 -10.63
CA ALA A 58 5.55 14.43 -10.03
C ALA A 58 6.93 14.78 -10.60
N LYS A 59 7.08 14.83 -11.92
CA LYS A 59 8.35 15.07 -12.61
C LYS A 59 8.83 16.52 -12.51
N ASN A 60 7.93 17.48 -12.63
CA ASN A 60 8.31 18.88 -12.79
C ASN A 60 8.34 19.67 -11.46
N ILE A 61 7.71 19.15 -10.39
CA ILE A 61 7.62 19.85 -9.11
C ILE A 61 8.11 18.96 -7.96
N ILE A 62 7.53 17.75 -7.78
CA ILE A 62 7.82 16.94 -6.60
C ILE A 62 9.26 16.39 -6.64
N GLU A 63 9.65 15.80 -7.75
CA GLU A 63 10.98 15.20 -7.90
C GLU A 63 12.12 16.23 -7.78
N PRO A 64 12.08 17.40 -8.44
CA PRO A 64 13.10 18.45 -8.24
C PRO A 64 13.20 18.96 -6.79
N ASN A 65 12.11 18.95 -6.04
CA ASN A 65 12.06 19.39 -4.65
C ASN A 65 12.57 18.35 -3.66
N SER A 66 12.61 17.07 -4.04
CA SER A 66 12.76 15.93 -3.15
C SER A 66 14.09 15.89 -2.39
N GLU A 67 15.20 16.33 -3.01
CA GLU A 67 16.50 16.41 -2.34
C GLU A 67 16.52 17.48 -1.23
N SER A 68 16.02 18.69 -1.54
CA SER A 68 15.96 19.77 -0.54
C SER A 68 15.02 19.41 0.61
N VAL A 69 13.91 18.71 0.33
CA VAL A 69 12.96 18.22 1.36
C VAL A 69 13.61 17.19 2.27
N ASP A 70 14.38 16.24 1.71
CA ASP A 70 15.11 15.24 2.51
C ASP A 70 16.18 15.87 3.40
N LEU A 71 16.89 16.88 2.90
CA LEU A 71 17.97 17.58 3.64
C LEU A 71 17.43 18.52 4.71
N GLU A 72 16.38 19.30 4.41
CA GLU A 72 15.79 20.25 5.36
C GLU A 72 14.98 19.54 6.44
N GLY A 73 14.10 18.63 6.04
CA GLY A 73 13.17 17.93 6.91
C GLY A 73 12.15 18.85 7.61
N PRO A 74 11.14 18.29 8.27
CA PRO A 74 10.22 19.04 9.12
C PRO A 74 10.89 19.40 10.45
N HIS A 75 10.46 20.51 11.06
CA HIS A 75 10.94 20.93 12.37
C HIS A 75 9.80 21.34 13.30
N LEU A 76 10.11 21.45 14.59
CA LEU A 76 9.15 21.83 15.63
C LEU A 76 9.30 23.33 15.96
N GLU A 77 8.18 24.04 15.93
CA GLU A 77 8.11 25.43 16.35
C GLU A 77 6.83 25.67 17.18
N ASN A 78 6.95 26.19 18.39
CA ASN A 78 5.82 26.49 19.28
C ASN A 78 4.83 25.31 19.47
N ASN A 79 5.33 24.10 19.65
CA ASN A 79 4.55 22.85 19.75
C ASN A 79 3.71 22.53 18.49
N ARG A 80 4.10 23.08 17.34
CA ARG A 80 3.52 22.82 16.03
C ARG A 80 4.57 22.27 15.09
N MET A 81 4.16 21.40 14.17
CA MET A 81 5.03 20.87 13.12
C MET A 81 5.04 21.84 11.93
N ILE A 82 6.25 22.19 11.49
CA ILE A 82 6.49 22.98 10.28
C ILE A 82 7.12 22.05 9.24
N TYR A 83 6.54 21.96 8.06
CA TYR A 83 7.12 21.19 6.96
C TYR A 83 8.42 21.83 6.44
N ALA A 84 9.24 21.03 5.77
CA ALA A 84 10.28 21.55 4.89
C ALA A 84 9.67 22.52 3.87
N SER A 85 10.38 23.58 3.55
CA SER A 85 9.85 24.70 2.73
C SER A 85 9.26 24.24 1.38
N LYS A 86 9.93 23.29 0.72
CA LYS A 86 9.48 22.75 -0.58
C LYS A 86 8.30 21.76 -0.47
N THR A 87 8.01 21.25 0.73
CA THR A 87 6.81 20.44 0.94
C THR A 87 5.53 21.26 0.76
N TYR A 88 5.53 22.54 1.15
CA TYR A 88 4.39 23.43 0.91
C TYR A 88 4.14 23.66 -0.58
N GLU A 89 5.19 23.76 -1.38
CA GLU A 89 5.10 23.88 -2.84
C GLU A 89 4.49 22.61 -3.46
N ASN A 90 4.91 21.43 -3.00
CA ASN A 90 4.36 20.14 -3.43
C ASN A 90 2.86 20.01 -3.08
N LEU A 91 2.48 20.39 -1.85
CA LEU A 91 1.08 20.41 -1.41
C LEU A 91 0.23 21.38 -2.24
N ASP A 92 0.73 22.58 -2.51
CA ASP A 92 0.04 23.57 -3.33
C ASP A 92 -0.12 23.11 -4.79
N ALA A 93 0.91 22.50 -5.37
CA ALA A 93 0.86 21.93 -6.71
C ALA A 93 -0.20 20.83 -6.83
N THR A 94 -0.25 19.89 -5.87
CA THR A 94 -1.26 18.82 -5.87
C THR A 94 -2.67 19.35 -5.65
N ARG A 95 -2.85 20.43 -4.85
CA ARG A 95 -4.14 21.11 -4.68
C ARG A 95 -4.60 21.78 -5.98
N LYS A 96 -3.73 22.54 -6.63
CA LYS A 96 -4.02 23.22 -7.91
C LYS A 96 -4.32 22.25 -9.03
N ALA A 97 -3.69 21.08 -9.03
CA ALA A 97 -3.94 20.03 -9.99
C ALA A 97 -5.22 19.21 -9.69
N GLY A 98 -5.94 19.49 -8.58
CA GLY A 98 -7.15 18.77 -8.21
C GLY A 98 -6.89 17.33 -7.72
N LEU A 99 -5.69 17.02 -7.22
CA LEU A 99 -5.28 15.69 -6.80
C LEU A 99 -5.61 15.41 -5.32
N TRP A 100 -6.80 15.85 -4.85
CA TRP A 100 -7.31 15.62 -3.51
C TRP A 100 -8.76 15.13 -3.53
N GLY A 101 -9.12 14.28 -2.57
CA GLY A 101 -10.43 13.64 -2.55
C GLY A 101 -10.68 12.70 -3.74
N ILE A 102 -9.63 12.11 -4.27
CA ILE A 102 -9.60 11.39 -5.56
C ILE A 102 -10.67 10.30 -5.64
N THR A 103 -10.82 9.51 -4.58
CA THR A 103 -11.77 8.37 -4.51
C THR A 103 -13.19 8.79 -4.13
N MET A 104 -13.38 10.02 -3.63
CA MET A 104 -14.64 10.49 -3.09
C MET A 104 -15.66 10.83 -4.17
N PRO A 105 -16.97 10.61 -3.87
CA PRO A 105 -18.04 11.00 -4.76
C PRO A 105 -18.02 12.49 -5.12
N ARG A 106 -18.46 12.81 -6.34
CA ARG A 106 -18.51 14.18 -6.88
C ARG A 106 -19.35 15.14 -6.05
N ARG A 107 -20.41 14.65 -5.37
CA ARG A 107 -21.24 15.46 -4.47
C ARG A 107 -20.47 16.10 -3.31
N PHE A 108 -19.29 15.58 -2.98
CA PHE A 108 -18.41 16.15 -1.96
C PHE A 108 -17.23 16.96 -2.55
N GLY A 109 -17.18 17.13 -3.87
CA GLY A 109 -16.08 17.77 -4.57
C GLY A 109 -14.95 16.80 -4.95
N GLY A 110 -15.14 15.50 -4.84
CA GLY A 110 -14.18 14.47 -5.23
C GLY A 110 -14.24 14.14 -6.73
N LEU A 111 -13.31 13.31 -7.18
CA LEU A 111 -13.20 12.89 -8.59
C LEU A 111 -13.93 11.57 -8.89
N ASN A 112 -14.36 10.85 -7.87
CA ASN A 112 -15.00 9.54 -7.97
C ASN A 112 -14.15 8.48 -8.68
N LEU A 113 -12.80 8.57 -8.60
CA LEU A 113 -11.90 7.64 -9.27
C LEU A 113 -11.82 6.29 -8.53
N PRO A 114 -11.57 5.19 -9.25
CA PRO A 114 -11.34 3.90 -8.65
C PRO A 114 -9.98 3.84 -7.93
N MET A 115 -9.85 2.92 -6.97
CA MET A 115 -8.61 2.65 -6.24
C MET A 115 -7.47 2.23 -7.18
N THR A 116 -7.78 1.55 -8.28
CA THR A 116 -6.80 1.22 -9.32
C THR A 116 -6.10 2.47 -9.85
N VAL A 117 -6.84 3.55 -10.14
CA VAL A 117 -6.26 4.82 -10.59
C VAL A 117 -5.52 5.50 -9.45
N PHE A 118 -6.09 5.55 -8.22
CA PHE A 118 -5.39 6.09 -7.06
C PHE A 118 -4.03 5.41 -6.81
N SER A 119 -3.94 4.08 -7.02
CA SER A 119 -2.68 3.35 -6.92
C SER A 119 -1.67 3.78 -7.99
N MET A 120 -2.11 4.09 -9.21
CA MET A 120 -1.24 4.64 -10.26
C MET A 120 -0.69 6.02 -9.88
N LEU A 121 -1.55 6.90 -9.36
CA LEU A 121 -1.12 8.23 -8.90
C LEU A 121 -0.14 8.10 -7.73
N SER A 122 -0.40 7.19 -6.80
CA SER A 122 0.50 6.93 -5.65
C SER A 122 1.86 6.39 -6.09
N GLU A 123 1.91 5.51 -7.11
CA GLU A 123 3.15 5.03 -7.71
C GLU A 123 3.98 6.18 -8.30
N LEU A 124 3.35 7.07 -9.08
CA LEU A 124 4.01 8.22 -9.70
C LEU A 124 4.58 9.20 -8.66
N VAL A 125 3.76 9.54 -7.66
CA VAL A 125 4.19 10.44 -6.57
C VAL A 125 5.31 9.82 -5.75
N SER A 126 5.27 8.51 -5.49
CA SER A 126 6.31 7.81 -4.73
C SER A 126 7.62 7.69 -5.51
N ALA A 127 7.58 7.49 -6.83
CA ALA A 127 8.77 7.51 -7.67
C ALA A 127 9.50 8.87 -7.62
N ALA A 128 8.74 9.96 -7.53
CA ALA A 128 9.28 11.31 -7.37
C ALA A 128 9.84 11.56 -5.95
N ASP A 129 9.01 11.29 -4.93
CA ASP A 129 9.38 11.42 -3.51
C ASP A 129 8.49 10.55 -2.62
N SER A 130 9.03 9.44 -2.12
CA SER A 130 8.32 8.53 -1.22
C SER A 130 7.95 9.17 0.11
N GLY A 131 8.73 10.15 0.59
CA GLY A 131 8.42 10.92 1.80
C GLY A 131 7.19 11.80 1.61
N PHE A 132 7.10 12.51 0.48
CA PHE A 132 5.92 13.30 0.15
C PHE A 132 4.70 12.43 -0.13
N GLN A 133 4.86 11.30 -0.83
CA GLN A 133 3.78 10.36 -1.07
C GLN A 133 3.15 9.89 0.25
N ASN A 134 3.95 9.63 1.29
CA ASN A 134 3.46 9.22 2.60
C ASN A 134 2.56 10.28 3.26
N VAL A 135 2.80 11.58 3.04
CA VAL A 135 1.94 12.68 3.50
C VAL A 135 0.68 12.80 2.64
N TRP A 136 0.86 12.83 1.31
CA TRP A 136 -0.22 13.06 0.36
C TRP A 136 -1.23 11.90 0.34
N SER A 137 -0.78 10.66 0.47
CA SER A 137 -1.66 9.47 0.43
C SER A 137 -2.56 9.32 1.65
N LEU A 138 -2.27 10.01 2.77
CA LEU A 138 -3.14 10.03 3.95
C LEU A 138 -4.54 10.60 3.67
N GLN A 139 -4.73 11.32 2.54
CA GLN A 139 -6.07 11.66 2.09
C GLN A 139 -6.99 10.43 1.98
N SER A 140 -6.46 9.23 1.75
CA SER A 140 -7.23 7.98 1.71
C SER A 140 -7.92 7.62 3.03
N CYS A 141 -7.50 8.20 4.17
CA CYS A 141 -8.20 8.07 5.44
C CYS A 141 -9.64 8.61 5.38
N ILE A 142 -9.95 9.46 4.40
CA ILE A 142 -11.30 9.98 4.12
C ILE A 142 -12.32 8.86 3.85
N ASP A 143 -11.87 7.71 3.30
CA ASP A 143 -12.74 6.55 3.04
C ASP A 143 -13.40 6.04 4.33
N THR A 144 -12.69 6.13 5.47
CA THR A 144 -13.25 5.76 6.78
C THR A 144 -14.38 6.71 7.22
N LEU A 145 -14.21 8.02 6.98
CA LEU A 145 -15.27 9.01 7.23
C LEU A 145 -16.47 8.79 6.32
N TYR A 146 -16.23 8.50 5.06
CA TYR A 146 -17.26 8.21 4.08
C TYR A 146 -18.03 6.92 4.42
N GLU A 147 -17.32 5.90 4.89
CA GLU A 147 -17.91 4.60 5.19
C GLU A 147 -18.68 4.57 6.51
N PHE A 148 -18.19 5.26 7.54
CA PHE A 148 -18.67 5.11 8.92
C PHE A 148 -19.12 6.41 9.59
N GLY A 149 -18.78 7.57 9.04
CA GLY A 149 -19.23 8.86 9.56
C GLY A 149 -20.72 9.09 9.34
N THR A 150 -21.35 9.90 10.24
CA THR A 150 -22.74 10.33 10.02
C THR A 150 -22.85 11.25 8.80
N PRO A 151 -24.06 11.43 8.21
CA PRO A 151 -24.24 12.37 7.11
C PRO A 151 -23.74 13.79 7.42
N GLU A 152 -23.89 14.25 8.67
CA GLU A 152 -23.42 15.56 9.13
C GLU A 152 -21.88 15.60 9.16
N GLN A 153 -21.22 14.54 9.65
CA GLN A 153 -19.77 14.43 9.64
C GLN A 153 -19.22 14.35 8.20
N GLN A 154 -19.85 13.56 7.35
CA GLN A 154 -19.50 13.51 5.93
C GLN A 154 -19.59 14.89 5.28
N ALA A 155 -20.71 15.61 5.46
CA ALA A 155 -20.91 16.94 4.90
C ALA A 155 -19.93 17.98 5.46
N LYS A 156 -19.50 17.82 6.73
CA LYS A 156 -18.57 18.75 7.40
C LYS A 156 -17.13 18.54 6.97
N TYR A 157 -16.66 17.31 6.89
CA TYR A 157 -15.23 17.01 6.76
C TYR A 157 -14.79 16.63 5.34
N ILE A 158 -15.60 15.85 4.60
CA ILE A 158 -15.20 15.35 3.28
C ILE A 158 -14.89 16.48 2.28
N PRO A 159 -15.74 17.52 2.13
CA PRO A 159 -15.44 18.62 1.21
C PRO A 159 -14.14 19.36 1.55
N ARG A 160 -13.79 19.48 2.83
CA ARG A 160 -12.56 20.14 3.28
C ARG A 160 -11.31 19.36 2.84
N ILE A 161 -11.37 18.02 2.94
CA ILE A 161 -10.27 17.16 2.51
C ILE A 161 -10.18 17.14 0.98
N CYS A 162 -11.30 17.12 0.26
CA CYS A 162 -11.32 17.28 -1.20
C CYS A 162 -10.73 18.63 -1.65
N ALA A 163 -10.84 19.68 -0.82
CA ALA A 163 -10.20 20.97 -1.05
C ALA A 163 -8.71 21.01 -0.65
N GLY A 164 -8.15 19.91 -0.11
CA GLY A 164 -6.73 19.78 0.19
C GLY A 164 -6.35 19.98 1.67
N GLU A 165 -7.30 19.94 2.61
CA GLU A 165 -6.96 19.81 4.03
C GLU A 165 -6.36 18.42 4.28
N THR A 166 -5.32 18.38 5.11
CA THR A 166 -4.52 17.18 5.37
C THR A 166 -5.12 16.30 6.45
N MET A 167 -4.79 15.01 6.40
CA MET A 167 -5.24 14.03 7.39
C MET A 167 -4.09 13.32 8.09
N SER A 168 -4.41 12.73 9.24
CA SER A 168 -3.59 11.72 9.92
C SER A 168 -4.46 10.60 10.50
N MET A 169 -3.81 9.47 10.80
CA MET A 169 -4.41 8.36 11.55
C MET A 169 -3.61 8.10 12.82
N ASP A 170 -4.20 8.45 13.96
CA ASP A 170 -3.52 8.46 15.24
C ASP A 170 -3.85 7.17 16.01
N LEU A 171 -3.14 6.09 15.63
CA LEU A 171 -3.40 4.75 16.16
C LEU A 171 -2.38 4.36 17.23
N THR A 172 -1.10 4.44 16.89
CA THR A 172 0.03 3.90 17.65
C THR A 172 0.32 4.70 18.93
N GLU A 173 0.69 3.98 19.99
CA GLU A 173 1.18 4.52 21.27
C GLU A 173 2.54 3.93 21.60
N PRO A 174 3.31 4.50 22.57
CA PRO A 174 4.63 3.98 22.94
C PRO A 174 4.65 2.48 23.22
N ASP A 175 3.62 1.94 23.87
CA ASP A 175 3.50 0.52 24.27
C ASP A 175 2.49 -0.27 23.42
N ALA A 176 1.92 0.30 22.38
CA ALA A 176 0.90 -0.31 21.53
C ALA A 176 1.11 0.04 20.04
N GLY A 177 2.00 -0.71 19.38
CA GLY A 177 2.24 -0.63 17.92
C GLY A 177 1.54 -1.78 17.18
N SER A 178 2.17 -2.96 17.10
CA SER A 178 1.56 -4.15 16.48
C SER A 178 0.33 -4.66 17.23
N ALA A 179 0.28 -4.47 18.54
CA ALA A 179 -0.79 -4.90 19.44
C ALA A 179 -1.73 -3.73 19.80
N LEU A 180 -2.43 -3.16 18.80
CA LEU A 180 -3.31 -2.00 18.97
C LEU A 180 -4.44 -2.19 19.98
N GLN A 181 -4.81 -3.42 20.34
CA GLN A 181 -5.80 -3.69 21.39
C GLN A 181 -5.38 -3.13 22.76
N HIS A 182 -4.09 -2.82 22.96
CA HIS A 182 -3.54 -2.27 24.19
C HIS A 182 -3.48 -0.74 24.23
N VAL A 183 -4.01 -0.06 23.22
CA VAL A 183 -4.14 1.41 23.18
C VAL A 183 -4.85 1.93 24.44
N MET A 184 -4.27 2.95 25.08
CA MET A 184 -4.71 3.48 26.38
C MET A 184 -5.11 4.95 26.36
N LEU A 185 -4.92 5.70 25.26
CA LEU A 185 -5.43 7.07 25.13
C LEU A 185 -6.92 7.08 25.48
N LYS A 186 -7.30 7.87 26.48
CA LYS A 186 -8.66 7.89 27.01
C LYS A 186 -9.58 8.80 26.21
N ALA A 187 -10.81 8.32 25.97
CA ALA A 187 -11.92 9.14 25.53
C ALA A 187 -12.99 9.15 26.62
N THR A 188 -13.31 10.32 27.15
CA THR A 188 -14.37 10.54 28.15
C THR A 188 -15.43 11.44 27.58
N GLN A 189 -16.69 11.23 27.98
CA GLN A 189 -17.81 12.05 27.52
C GLN A 189 -18.27 13.00 28.64
N ASP A 190 -18.29 14.29 28.36
CA ASP A 190 -18.81 15.31 29.26
C ASP A 190 -20.32 15.19 29.39
N ALA A 191 -20.90 15.87 30.38
CA ALA A 191 -22.34 15.86 30.64
C ALA A 191 -23.19 16.41 29.48
N ASP A 192 -22.61 17.26 28.62
CA ASP A 192 -23.25 17.80 27.43
C ASP A 192 -23.12 16.89 26.18
N GLY A 193 -22.52 15.71 26.36
CA GLY A 193 -22.29 14.76 25.26
C GLY A 193 -21.01 14.96 24.49
N THR A 194 -20.20 15.98 24.79
CA THR A 194 -18.91 16.25 24.11
C THR A 194 -17.86 15.22 24.52
N TRP A 195 -17.14 14.64 23.56
CA TRP A 195 -16.03 13.74 23.83
C TRP A 195 -14.72 14.51 24.04
N ARG A 196 -13.94 14.03 25.00
CA ARG A 196 -12.60 14.57 25.36
C ARG A 196 -11.54 13.50 25.29
N LEU A 197 -10.47 13.78 24.56
CA LEU A 197 -9.33 12.88 24.40
C LEU A 197 -8.16 13.32 25.31
N ASN A 198 -7.55 12.35 26.00
CA ASN A 198 -6.43 12.56 26.90
C ASN A 198 -5.42 11.42 26.79
N GLY A 199 -4.14 11.74 26.55
CA GLY A 199 -3.06 10.77 26.46
C GLY A 199 -2.03 11.12 25.39
N VAL A 200 -1.26 10.11 24.96
CA VAL A 200 -0.14 10.29 24.03
C VAL A 200 -0.30 9.35 22.86
N LYS A 201 -0.05 9.85 21.66
CA LYS A 201 0.13 9.06 20.43
C LYS A 201 1.55 9.21 19.94
N ARG A 202 2.13 8.17 19.36
CA ARG A 202 3.52 8.17 18.89
C ARG A 202 3.66 7.60 17.49
N PHE A 203 4.69 8.04 16.78
CA PHE A 203 4.96 7.67 15.39
C PHE A 203 3.83 8.06 14.41
N ILE A 204 3.15 9.18 14.68
CA ILE A 204 2.03 9.62 13.85
C ILE A 204 2.54 10.40 12.64
N THR A 205 2.36 9.79 11.47
CA THR A 205 2.65 10.45 10.19
C THR A 205 1.73 11.66 10.03
N ASN A 206 2.34 12.79 9.67
CA ASN A 206 1.63 14.05 9.49
C ASN A 206 0.80 14.47 10.72
N GLY A 207 1.33 14.24 11.93
CA GLY A 207 0.60 14.36 13.19
C GLY A 207 0.15 15.77 13.58
N ASP A 208 0.44 16.81 12.77
CA ASP A 208 -0.12 18.15 12.92
C ASP A 208 -1.07 18.51 11.75
N SER A 209 -1.72 17.49 11.18
CA SER A 209 -2.68 17.63 10.09
C SER A 209 -3.93 18.41 10.51
N ASP A 210 -4.78 18.74 9.55
CA ASP A 210 -6.02 19.49 9.79
C ASP A 210 -7.10 18.63 10.45
N ILE A 211 -7.20 17.35 10.05
CA ILE A 211 -8.20 16.38 10.52
C ILE A 211 -7.52 15.08 10.89
N HIS A 212 -7.85 14.54 12.06
CA HIS A 212 -7.27 13.29 12.57
C HIS A 212 -8.34 12.22 12.78
N LEU A 213 -8.03 10.99 12.43
CA LEU A 213 -8.76 9.81 12.88
C LEU A 213 -8.04 9.18 14.06
N VAL A 214 -8.64 9.22 15.24
CA VAL A 214 -7.98 8.86 16.51
C VAL A 214 -8.61 7.61 17.10
N LEU A 215 -7.80 6.57 17.32
CA LEU A 215 -8.23 5.38 18.07
C LEU A 215 -8.05 5.65 19.58
N ALA A 216 -9.14 5.57 20.35
CA ALA A 216 -9.10 5.83 21.77
C ALA A 216 -9.98 4.86 22.57
N ARG A 217 -9.65 4.68 23.84
CA ARG A 217 -10.40 3.85 24.79
C ARG A 217 -11.57 4.63 25.35
N SER A 218 -12.77 4.26 24.91
CA SER A 218 -14.06 4.86 25.33
C SER A 218 -14.77 4.06 26.43
N GLU A 219 -14.30 2.81 26.71
CA GLU A 219 -14.93 1.95 27.72
C GLU A 219 -14.00 1.78 28.92
N GLU A 220 -14.39 2.34 30.04
CA GLU A 220 -13.64 2.24 31.28
C GLU A 220 -13.51 0.78 31.75
N GLY A 221 -12.37 0.44 32.34
CA GLY A 221 -12.10 -0.91 32.86
C GLY A 221 -11.79 -1.98 31.82
N THR A 222 -11.83 -1.66 30.50
CA THR A 222 -11.48 -2.60 29.44
C THR A 222 -9.97 -2.56 29.12
N ARG A 223 -9.43 -3.70 28.63
CA ARG A 223 -8.03 -3.82 28.20
C ARG A 223 -7.87 -4.49 26.83
N ASP A 224 -8.96 -4.80 26.15
CA ASP A 224 -8.99 -5.43 24.83
C ASP A 224 -9.51 -4.46 23.74
N GLY A 225 -9.56 -4.94 22.50
CA GLY A 225 -10.02 -4.15 21.35
C GLY A 225 -11.49 -3.72 21.40
N ARG A 226 -12.31 -4.39 22.23
CA ARG A 226 -13.74 -4.05 22.38
C ARG A 226 -13.98 -2.78 23.18
N GLY A 227 -12.96 -2.29 23.88
CA GLY A 227 -13.03 -1.01 24.59
C GLY A 227 -12.65 0.20 23.74
N LEU A 228 -12.31 0.01 22.46
CA LEU A 228 -11.77 1.03 21.58
C LEU A 228 -12.81 1.55 20.59
N SER A 229 -12.89 2.87 20.46
CA SER A 229 -13.73 3.59 19.50
C SER A 229 -12.88 4.50 18.62
N MET A 230 -13.42 4.87 17.45
CA MET A 230 -12.79 5.81 16.54
C MET A 230 -13.36 7.21 16.76
N PHE A 231 -12.49 8.22 16.74
CA PHE A 231 -12.85 9.61 16.92
C PHE A 231 -12.31 10.46 15.78
N ILE A 232 -13.02 11.55 15.46
CA ILE A 232 -12.56 12.62 14.59
C ILE A 232 -12.11 13.76 15.48
N TYR A 233 -10.85 14.19 15.32
CA TYR A 233 -10.36 15.41 15.93
C TYR A 233 -10.08 16.45 14.84
N ASP A 234 -10.60 17.66 15.02
CA ASP A 234 -10.33 18.82 14.16
C ASP A 234 -9.30 19.70 14.84
N LYS A 235 -8.18 19.96 14.17
CA LYS A 235 -7.08 20.83 14.69
C LYS A 235 -7.57 22.20 15.16
N ARG A 236 -8.67 22.72 14.58
CA ARG A 236 -9.27 24.00 14.93
C ARG A 236 -9.82 24.04 16.36
N ASP A 237 -10.17 22.87 16.93
CA ASP A 237 -10.66 22.76 18.31
C ASP A 237 -9.52 22.85 19.36
N GLY A 238 -8.26 22.75 18.96
CA GLY A 238 -7.09 22.81 19.87
C GLY A 238 -7.00 21.64 20.85
N GLY A 239 -6.12 21.74 21.84
CA GLY A 239 -5.93 20.71 22.87
C GLY A 239 -4.99 19.57 22.47
N VAL A 240 -4.29 19.68 21.33
CA VAL A 240 -3.25 18.74 20.92
C VAL A 240 -1.96 19.50 20.63
N ASP A 241 -0.89 19.06 21.26
CA ASP A 241 0.45 19.57 21.03
C ASP A 241 1.31 18.52 20.35
N VAL A 242 2.14 18.97 19.39
CA VAL A 242 3.24 18.17 18.87
C VAL A 242 4.41 18.29 19.85
N ARG A 243 4.73 17.21 20.56
CA ARG A 243 5.81 17.19 21.56
C ARG A 243 7.17 16.92 20.94
N HIS A 244 7.20 16.12 19.88
CA HIS A 244 8.43 15.68 19.23
C HIS A 244 8.16 15.31 17.77
N ILE A 245 9.17 15.53 16.91
CA ILE A 245 9.24 14.99 15.55
C ILE A 245 10.40 14.00 15.51
N GLU A 246 10.13 12.77 15.11
CA GLU A 246 11.12 11.69 15.10
C GLU A 246 12.21 11.95 14.05
N ASN A 247 13.47 11.83 14.45
CA ASN A 247 14.62 11.81 13.54
C ASN A 247 14.77 10.39 12.97
N LYS A 248 14.41 10.21 11.71
CA LYS A 248 14.28 8.91 11.06
C LYS A 248 15.46 8.55 10.17
N LEU A 249 15.59 7.27 9.83
CA LEU A 249 16.57 6.79 8.86
C LEU A 249 16.31 7.36 7.45
N GLY A 250 15.06 7.40 7.01
CA GLY A 250 14.64 7.87 5.69
C GLY A 250 13.26 8.50 5.73
N ILE A 251 12.69 8.80 4.55
CA ILE A 251 11.46 9.57 4.35
C ILE A 251 11.45 10.84 5.24
N HIS A 252 12.56 11.58 5.23
CA HIS A 252 12.75 12.72 6.13
C HIS A 252 11.69 13.79 5.90
N GLY A 253 11.28 14.03 4.66
CA GLY A 253 10.24 14.99 4.32
C GLY A 253 8.86 14.69 4.90
N SER A 254 8.61 13.44 5.33
CA SER A 254 7.38 13.04 6.00
C SER A 254 7.49 13.24 7.51
N PRO A 255 6.79 14.20 8.13
CA PRO A 255 6.85 14.38 9.58
C PRO A 255 6.23 13.19 10.30
N THR A 256 6.93 12.68 11.30
CA THR A 256 6.45 11.60 12.17
C THR A 256 6.45 12.12 13.60
N CYS A 257 5.27 12.33 14.17
CA CYS A 257 5.09 13.12 15.38
C CYS A 257 4.75 12.26 16.60
N GLU A 258 5.16 12.77 17.77
CA GLU A 258 4.59 12.40 19.05
C GLU A 258 3.58 13.48 19.47
N LEU A 259 2.33 13.06 19.72
CA LEU A 259 1.21 13.94 20.02
C LEU A 259 0.77 13.80 21.48
N VAL A 260 0.50 14.93 22.13
CA VAL A 260 -0.06 14.99 23.48
C VAL A 260 -1.46 15.59 23.43
N TYR A 261 -2.47 14.77 23.70
CA TYR A 261 -3.86 15.15 23.83
C TYR A 261 -4.14 15.65 25.24
N LYS A 262 -4.63 16.88 25.35
CA LYS A 262 -4.90 17.59 26.62
C LYS A 262 -6.36 18.05 26.63
N ASN A 263 -7.25 17.18 27.02
CA ASN A 263 -8.69 17.44 27.02
C ASN A 263 -9.23 17.88 25.63
N ALA A 264 -8.64 17.33 24.57
CA ALA A 264 -8.95 17.69 23.19
C ALA A 264 -10.39 17.28 22.84
N LYS A 265 -11.16 18.22 22.31
CA LYS A 265 -12.52 17.95 21.85
C LYS A 265 -12.50 17.06 20.61
N ALA A 266 -13.37 16.07 20.56
CA ALA A 266 -13.50 15.17 19.43
C ALA A 266 -14.94 14.72 19.19
N GLU A 267 -15.21 14.18 18.01
CA GLU A 267 -16.49 13.59 17.64
C GLU A 267 -16.34 12.07 17.50
N LEU A 268 -17.29 11.31 18.03
CA LEU A 268 -17.32 9.85 17.81
C LEU A 268 -17.62 9.57 16.33
N CYS A 269 -16.77 8.78 15.67
CA CYS A 269 -16.97 8.31 14.31
C CYS A 269 -17.57 6.90 14.33
N GLY A 270 -18.75 6.75 13.79
CA GLY A 270 -19.49 5.48 13.81
C GLY A 270 -19.95 5.09 15.22
N ASP A 271 -20.05 3.78 15.46
CA ASP A 271 -20.53 3.22 16.74
C ASP A 271 -19.39 3.04 17.74
N ARG A 272 -19.71 3.20 19.05
CA ARG A 272 -18.78 2.87 20.12
C ARG A 272 -18.36 1.41 20.07
N ARG A 273 -17.11 1.12 20.52
CA ARG A 273 -16.54 -0.24 20.67
C ARG A 273 -16.20 -0.94 19.35
N LEU A 274 -16.45 -0.32 18.20
CA LEU A 274 -16.11 -0.86 16.88
C LEU A 274 -14.83 -0.26 16.29
N GLY A 275 -14.16 0.64 17.01
CA GLY A 275 -12.98 1.38 16.51
C GLY A 275 -11.89 0.45 15.96
N LEU A 276 -11.41 -0.51 16.74
CA LEU A 276 -10.36 -1.43 16.29
C LEU A 276 -10.91 -2.55 15.42
N ILE A 277 -11.97 -3.22 15.87
CA ILE A 277 -12.40 -4.49 15.27
C ILE A 277 -13.07 -4.32 13.90
N LYS A 278 -13.52 -3.11 13.58
CA LYS A 278 -14.16 -2.80 12.30
C LYS A 278 -13.48 -1.65 11.56
N TYR A 279 -13.38 -0.47 12.18
CA TYR A 279 -12.97 0.74 11.47
C TYR A 279 -11.48 0.78 11.17
N VAL A 280 -10.63 0.45 12.14
CA VAL A 280 -9.18 0.34 11.91
C VAL A 280 -8.86 -0.78 10.94
N MET A 281 -9.57 -1.91 10.98
CA MET A 281 -9.34 -3.00 10.03
C MET A 281 -9.66 -2.60 8.59
N SER A 282 -10.75 -1.84 8.35
CA SER A 282 -11.06 -1.29 7.03
C SER A 282 -10.00 -0.28 6.58
N LEU A 283 -9.64 0.67 7.45
CA LEU A 283 -8.61 1.69 7.23
C LEU A 283 -7.25 1.05 6.86
N MET A 284 -6.82 0.05 7.63
CA MET A 284 -5.53 -0.63 7.43
C MET A 284 -5.45 -1.40 6.11
N ASN A 285 -6.55 -1.95 5.60
CA ASN A 285 -6.54 -2.61 4.29
C ASN A 285 -6.29 -1.61 3.15
N GLY A 286 -6.89 -0.41 3.22
CA GLY A 286 -6.60 0.68 2.29
C GLY A 286 -5.15 1.17 2.42
N ALA A 287 -4.67 1.40 3.64
CA ALA A 287 -3.30 1.83 3.91
C ALA A 287 -2.26 0.82 3.38
N ARG A 288 -2.48 -0.49 3.56
CA ARG A 288 -1.59 -1.55 3.04
C ARG A 288 -1.47 -1.50 1.52
N LEU A 289 -2.56 -1.23 0.81
CA LEU A 289 -2.54 -1.06 -0.65
C LEU A 289 -1.77 0.21 -1.04
N GLY A 290 -1.93 1.29 -0.28
CA GLY A 290 -1.15 2.52 -0.43
C GLY A 290 0.36 2.30 -0.28
N ILE A 291 0.79 1.47 0.71
CA ILE A 291 2.20 1.09 0.87
C ILE A 291 2.69 0.19 -0.26
N ALA A 292 1.85 -0.69 -0.78
CA ALA A 292 2.23 -1.47 -1.97
C ALA A 292 2.50 -0.55 -3.18
N ALA A 293 1.64 0.45 -3.43
CA ALA A 293 1.84 1.44 -4.48
C ALA A 293 3.09 2.31 -4.24
N GLN A 294 3.33 2.71 -2.99
CA GLN A 294 4.54 3.44 -2.58
C GLN A 294 5.81 2.61 -2.86
N SER A 295 5.78 1.33 -2.53
CA SER A 295 6.89 0.40 -2.76
C SER A 295 7.20 0.27 -4.25
N VAL A 296 6.18 0.09 -5.09
CA VAL A 296 6.33 -0.02 -6.55
C VAL A 296 6.91 1.26 -7.16
N GLY A 297 6.48 2.44 -6.69
CA GLY A 297 7.05 3.71 -7.15
C GLY A 297 8.54 3.84 -6.82
N LEU A 298 8.96 3.45 -5.62
CA LEU A 298 10.37 3.44 -5.23
C LEU A 298 11.18 2.37 -6.01
N GLU A 299 10.60 1.18 -6.24
CA GLU A 299 11.23 0.15 -7.08
C GLU A 299 11.52 0.67 -8.49
N GLN A 300 10.55 1.38 -9.10
CA GLN A 300 10.73 1.98 -10.41
C GLN A 300 11.86 3.00 -10.40
N GLU A 301 11.89 3.90 -9.44
CA GLU A 301 12.94 4.91 -9.38
C GLU A 301 14.32 4.28 -9.13
N ALA A 302 14.42 3.29 -8.24
CA ALA A 302 15.64 2.56 -8.00
C ALA A 302 16.16 1.86 -9.27
N TYR A 303 15.27 1.26 -10.04
CA TYR A 303 15.61 0.64 -11.32
C TYR A 303 16.09 1.67 -12.34
N ASP A 304 15.39 2.80 -12.49
CA ASP A 304 15.77 3.84 -13.45
C ASP A 304 17.13 4.46 -13.14
N GLN A 305 17.40 4.76 -11.86
CA GLN A 305 18.69 5.27 -11.40
C GLN A 305 19.81 4.25 -11.66
N ALA A 306 19.58 2.97 -11.37
CA ALA A 306 20.56 1.90 -11.60
C ALA A 306 20.86 1.74 -13.09
N VAL A 307 19.84 1.72 -13.95
CA VAL A 307 20.01 1.59 -15.41
C VAL A 307 20.73 2.80 -16.00
N SER A 308 20.33 4.02 -15.61
CA SER A 308 20.97 5.24 -16.09
C SER A 308 22.46 5.25 -15.73
N TYR A 309 22.78 5.01 -14.47
CA TYR A 309 24.17 4.96 -14.02
C TYR A 309 24.96 3.87 -14.74
N ALA A 310 24.40 2.66 -14.91
CA ALA A 310 25.07 1.55 -15.55
C ALA A 310 25.37 1.78 -17.03
N ARG A 311 24.57 2.58 -17.73
CA ARG A 311 24.80 2.98 -19.13
C ARG A 311 25.93 4.00 -19.25
N ASP A 312 26.02 4.95 -18.32
CA ASP A 312 26.99 6.04 -18.39
C ASP A 312 28.35 5.68 -17.81
N ARG A 313 28.37 4.85 -16.75
CA ARG A 313 29.60 4.44 -16.06
C ARG A 313 30.39 3.44 -16.89
N LYS A 314 31.66 3.75 -17.14
CA LYS A 314 32.59 2.86 -17.83
C LYS A 314 33.66 2.31 -16.90
N GLN A 315 33.94 1.02 -17.00
CA GLN A 315 35.07 0.34 -16.38
C GLN A 315 35.60 -0.70 -17.36
N PHE A 316 36.91 -0.98 -17.30
CA PHE A 316 37.60 -1.97 -18.19
C PHE A 316 37.35 -1.72 -19.69
N GLY A 317 37.10 -0.45 -20.06
CA GLY A 317 36.95 -0.03 -21.46
C GLY A 317 35.49 0.00 -21.98
N GLU A 318 34.50 -0.46 -21.23
CA GLU A 318 33.10 -0.50 -21.66
C GLU A 318 32.12 -0.05 -20.57
N ALA A 319 30.84 0.21 -20.95
CA ALA A 319 29.79 0.56 -20.02
C ALA A 319 29.49 -0.65 -19.11
N ILE A 320 29.32 -0.39 -17.81
CA ILE A 320 29.13 -1.48 -16.83
C ILE A 320 27.83 -2.26 -17.03
N ILE A 321 26.84 -1.70 -17.73
CA ILE A 321 25.60 -2.40 -18.09
C ILE A 321 25.86 -3.67 -18.92
N ASN A 322 27.00 -3.77 -19.61
CA ASN A 322 27.37 -4.93 -20.44
C ASN A 322 27.94 -6.08 -19.60
N PHE A 323 28.28 -5.87 -18.33
CA PHE A 323 28.83 -6.93 -17.49
C PHE A 323 27.73 -7.87 -16.97
N PRO A 324 27.95 -9.21 -17.07
CA PRO A 324 26.97 -10.21 -16.64
C PRO A 324 26.44 -10.00 -15.23
N ALA A 325 27.31 -9.70 -14.26
CA ALA A 325 26.91 -9.45 -12.88
C ALA A 325 26.02 -8.19 -12.72
N VAL A 326 26.21 -7.17 -13.57
CA VAL A 326 25.42 -5.95 -13.53
C VAL A 326 24.05 -6.16 -14.20
N TYR A 327 24.04 -6.75 -15.41
CA TYR A 327 22.75 -6.96 -16.07
C TYR A 327 21.89 -8.05 -15.39
N ASP A 328 22.48 -8.97 -14.63
CA ASP A 328 21.74 -9.88 -13.76
C ASP A 328 20.98 -9.10 -12.67
N MET A 329 21.67 -8.21 -11.92
CA MET A 329 21.01 -7.34 -10.93
C MET A 329 19.88 -6.52 -11.55
N LEU A 330 20.14 -5.85 -12.68
CA LEU A 330 19.15 -5.01 -13.36
C LEU A 330 17.94 -5.83 -13.86
N SER A 331 18.18 -7.04 -14.38
CA SER A 331 17.11 -7.93 -14.84
C SER A 331 16.24 -8.42 -13.69
N ARG A 332 16.83 -8.72 -12.54
CA ARG A 332 16.10 -9.09 -11.31
C ARG A 332 15.31 -7.93 -10.74
N MET A 333 15.86 -6.70 -10.75
CA MET A 333 15.12 -5.49 -10.36
C MET A 333 13.89 -5.27 -11.25
N LYS A 334 14.06 -5.36 -12.60
CA LYS A 334 12.94 -5.20 -13.54
C LYS A 334 11.88 -6.27 -13.34
N ALA A 335 12.29 -7.54 -13.18
CA ALA A 335 11.37 -8.64 -12.99
C ALA A 335 10.54 -8.51 -11.69
N LYS A 336 11.16 -8.07 -10.60
CA LYS A 336 10.45 -7.77 -9.33
C LYS A 336 9.48 -6.62 -9.49
N LEU A 337 9.89 -5.53 -10.15
CA LEU A 337 9.04 -4.37 -10.41
C LEU A 337 7.78 -4.74 -11.20
N ASP A 338 7.92 -5.53 -12.27
CA ASP A 338 6.78 -5.95 -13.10
C ASP A 338 5.84 -6.89 -12.32
N ALA A 339 6.39 -7.82 -11.54
CA ALA A 339 5.61 -8.69 -10.65
C ALA A 339 4.90 -7.88 -9.55
N SER A 340 5.56 -6.87 -8.98
CA SER A 340 4.98 -5.95 -8.01
C SER A 340 3.81 -5.16 -8.58
N ARG A 341 3.91 -4.67 -9.81
CA ARG A 341 2.79 -4.01 -10.52
C ARG A 341 1.64 -4.96 -10.77
N ALA A 342 1.94 -6.18 -11.23
CA ALA A 342 0.91 -7.18 -11.52
C ALA A 342 0.03 -7.45 -10.28
N ILE A 343 0.62 -7.67 -9.10
CA ILE A 343 -0.16 -7.90 -7.87
C ILE A 343 -0.83 -6.63 -7.36
N LEU A 344 -0.18 -5.46 -7.43
CA LEU A 344 -0.74 -4.18 -7.00
C LEU A 344 -2.04 -3.87 -7.75
N TYR A 345 -1.99 -3.86 -9.07
CA TYR A 345 -3.14 -3.48 -9.89
C TYR A 345 -4.23 -4.55 -9.89
N GLN A 346 -3.85 -5.82 -9.78
CA GLN A 346 -4.85 -6.88 -9.63
C GLN A 346 -5.59 -6.77 -8.29
N THR A 347 -4.88 -6.50 -7.20
CA THR A 347 -5.48 -6.29 -5.88
C THR A 347 -6.37 -5.05 -5.86
N SER A 348 -5.91 -3.94 -6.45
CA SER A 348 -6.68 -2.68 -6.56
C SER A 348 -8.02 -2.90 -7.26
N ARG A 349 -8.05 -3.66 -8.37
CA ARG A 349 -9.29 -3.98 -9.09
C ARG A 349 -10.26 -4.81 -8.24
N TYR A 350 -9.77 -5.75 -7.45
CA TYR A 350 -10.61 -6.51 -6.52
C TYR A 350 -11.22 -5.63 -5.45
N VAL A 351 -10.42 -4.69 -4.91
CA VAL A 351 -10.89 -3.69 -3.95
C VAL A 351 -11.95 -2.79 -4.57
N ASP A 352 -11.75 -2.31 -5.78
CA ASP A 352 -12.71 -1.46 -6.50
C ASP A 352 -14.09 -2.12 -6.60
N ILE A 353 -14.13 -3.38 -7.03
CA ILE A 353 -15.42 -4.08 -7.24
C ILE A 353 -16.14 -4.29 -5.91
N TYR A 354 -15.48 -4.86 -4.88
CA TYR A 354 -16.21 -5.18 -3.66
C TYR A 354 -16.58 -3.93 -2.87
N LYS A 355 -15.71 -2.92 -2.79
CA LYS A 355 -15.98 -1.66 -2.06
C LYS A 355 -17.11 -0.87 -2.74
N THR A 356 -17.12 -0.83 -4.07
CA THR A 356 -18.19 -0.16 -4.78
C THR A 356 -19.54 -0.88 -4.62
N LEU A 357 -19.56 -2.21 -4.64
CA LEU A 357 -20.77 -2.98 -4.35
C LEU A 357 -21.22 -2.81 -2.89
N GLU A 358 -20.27 -2.73 -1.94
CA GLU A 358 -20.57 -2.41 -0.55
C GLU A 358 -21.21 -1.03 -0.40
N ASP A 359 -20.71 -0.02 -1.12
CA ASP A 359 -21.27 1.32 -1.19
C ASP A 359 -22.70 1.32 -1.78
N ILE A 360 -22.89 0.63 -2.92
CA ILE A 360 -24.21 0.44 -3.52
C ILE A 360 -25.20 -0.21 -2.54
N SER A 361 -24.72 -1.13 -1.70
CA SER A 361 -25.56 -1.82 -0.72
C SER A 361 -26.17 -0.91 0.34
N ARG A 362 -25.57 0.26 0.56
CA ARG A 362 -26.11 1.30 1.47
C ARG A 362 -27.23 2.12 0.82
N GLU A 363 -27.24 2.20 -0.51
CA GLU A 363 -28.24 2.96 -1.27
C GLU A 363 -29.45 2.09 -1.67
N ARG A 364 -29.20 0.82 -2.01
CA ARG A 364 -30.22 -0.16 -2.43
C ARG A 364 -29.83 -1.59 -2.08
N LYS A 365 -30.82 -2.46 -2.08
CA LYS A 365 -30.57 -3.91 -1.94
C LYS A 365 -29.85 -4.45 -3.18
N LEU A 366 -28.76 -5.16 -2.98
CA LEU A 366 -28.03 -5.85 -4.04
C LEU A 366 -28.82 -7.03 -4.60
N THR A 367 -28.67 -7.30 -5.89
CA THR A 367 -29.17 -8.51 -6.54
C THR A 367 -28.46 -9.77 -6.02
N GLY A 368 -28.94 -10.95 -6.40
CA GLY A 368 -28.30 -12.22 -6.03
C GLY A 368 -26.88 -12.33 -6.56
N ASP A 369 -26.67 -11.90 -7.80
CA ASP A 369 -25.38 -11.99 -8.47
C ASP A 369 -24.41 -10.92 -7.95
N GLU A 370 -24.86 -9.69 -7.72
CA GLU A 370 -24.05 -8.65 -7.06
C GLU A 370 -23.56 -9.07 -5.67
N ARG A 371 -24.39 -9.77 -4.87
CA ARG A 371 -23.95 -10.29 -3.56
C ARG A 371 -22.88 -11.38 -3.70
N LYS A 372 -23.01 -12.28 -4.69
CA LYS A 372 -21.98 -13.29 -4.97
C LYS A 372 -20.70 -12.65 -5.44
N GLU A 373 -20.79 -11.67 -6.34
CA GLU A 373 -19.67 -10.89 -6.87
C GLU A 373 -18.94 -10.15 -5.75
N MET A 374 -19.65 -9.41 -4.90
CA MET A 374 -19.10 -8.72 -3.75
C MET A 374 -18.34 -9.68 -2.81
N LYS A 375 -18.95 -10.82 -2.46
CA LYS A 375 -18.31 -11.83 -1.61
C LYS A 375 -17.06 -12.44 -2.25
N LYS A 376 -17.08 -12.70 -3.56
CA LYS A 376 -15.92 -13.21 -4.31
C LYS A 376 -14.77 -12.24 -4.25
N TYR A 377 -14.99 -10.97 -4.61
CA TYR A 377 -13.92 -9.98 -4.70
C TYR A 377 -13.45 -9.49 -3.34
N SER A 378 -14.30 -9.44 -2.31
CA SER A 378 -13.88 -9.21 -0.93
C SER A 378 -12.89 -10.30 -0.46
N ARG A 379 -13.20 -11.59 -0.71
CA ARG A 379 -12.30 -12.70 -0.35
C ARG A 379 -10.97 -12.63 -1.10
N LEU A 380 -10.98 -12.29 -2.38
CA LEU A 380 -9.76 -12.12 -3.19
C LEU A 380 -8.93 -10.93 -2.71
N ALA A 381 -9.55 -9.79 -2.45
CA ALA A 381 -8.87 -8.61 -1.91
C ALA A 381 -8.23 -8.91 -0.55
N ASP A 382 -8.95 -9.58 0.36
CA ASP A 382 -8.43 -9.97 1.67
C ASP A 382 -7.23 -10.94 1.58
N ALA A 383 -7.22 -11.83 0.59
CA ALA A 383 -6.11 -12.74 0.35
C ALA A 383 -4.90 -12.03 -0.30
N PHE A 384 -5.14 -11.15 -1.27
CA PHE A 384 -4.08 -10.52 -2.06
C PHE A 384 -3.42 -9.33 -1.35
N THR A 385 -4.16 -8.57 -0.52
CA THR A 385 -3.61 -7.39 0.18
C THR A 385 -2.38 -7.70 1.02
N PRO A 386 -2.35 -8.74 1.90
CA PRO A 386 -1.14 -9.04 2.66
C PRO A 386 0.02 -9.51 1.76
N LEU A 387 -0.23 -10.24 0.68
CA LEU A 387 0.80 -10.60 -0.28
C LEU A 387 1.33 -9.35 -1.01
N GLY A 388 0.45 -8.51 -1.52
CA GLY A 388 0.80 -7.27 -2.20
C GLY A 388 1.70 -6.40 -1.33
N LYS A 389 1.24 -6.05 -0.11
CA LYS A 389 2.02 -5.20 0.82
C LYS A 389 3.36 -5.84 1.22
N GLY A 390 3.36 -7.11 1.60
CA GLY A 390 4.57 -7.75 2.10
C GLY A 390 5.61 -7.99 1.02
N MET A 391 5.23 -8.55 -0.13
CA MET A 391 6.17 -8.86 -1.23
C MET A 391 6.74 -7.57 -1.84
N THR A 392 5.90 -6.57 -2.20
CA THR A 392 6.38 -5.33 -2.81
C THR A 392 7.30 -4.56 -1.87
N SER A 393 7.02 -4.49 -0.57
CA SER A 393 7.88 -3.79 0.39
C SER A 393 9.25 -4.48 0.59
N GLU A 394 9.33 -5.81 0.52
CA GLU A 394 10.61 -6.52 0.54
C GLU A 394 11.36 -6.34 -0.79
N PHE A 395 10.66 -6.36 -1.93
CA PHE A 395 11.27 -6.13 -3.24
C PHE A 395 11.77 -4.69 -3.40
N ALA A 396 11.07 -3.69 -2.86
CA ALA A 396 11.55 -2.31 -2.83
C ALA A 396 12.87 -2.17 -2.03
N ASN A 397 12.96 -2.82 -0.86
CA ASN A 397 14.21 -2.87 -0.09
C ASN A 397 15.35 -3.51 -0.87
N GLN A 398 15.08 -4.64 -1.55
CA GLN A 398 16.09 -5.34 -2.35
C GLN A 398 16.51 -4.51 -3.58
N SER A 399 15.55 -3.90 -4.27
CA SER A 399 15.83 -3.07 -5.45
C SER A 399 16.63 -1.82 -5.08
N ALA A 400 16.33 -1.19 -3.95
CA ALA A 400 17.12 -0.07 -3.45
C ALA A 400 18.54 -0.47 -3.06
N TYR A 401 18.71 -1.65 -2.44
CA TYR A 401 20.03 -2.24 -2.15
C TYR A 401 20.83 -2.50 -3.43
N ASP A 402 20.20 -3.14 -4.43
CA ASP A 402 20.82 -3.44 -5.71
C ASP A 402 21.17 -2.15 -6.49
N CYS A 403 20.35 -1.10 -6.39
CA CYS A 403 20.64 0.22 -6.95
C CYS A 403 21.93 0.80 -6.38
N VAL A 404 22.12 0.78 -5.06
CA VAL A 404 23.38 1.21 -4.43
C VAL A 404 24.54 0.35 -4.90
N SER A 405 24.35 -0.96 -5.02
CA SER A 405 25.37 -1.90 -5.48
C SER A 405 25.82 -1.61 -6.92
N VAL A 406 24.89 -1.32 -7.83
CA VAL A 406 25.19 -0.91 -9.22
C VAL A 406 25.99 0.39 -9.26
N HIS A 407 25.68 1.35 -8.40
CA HIS A 407 26.43 2.61 -8.29
C HIS A 407 27.82 2.43 -7.64
N GLY A 408 28.04 1.34 -6.91
CA GLY A 408 29.26 1.10 -6.16
C GLY A 408 29.52 2.22 -5.13
N GLY A 409 30.76 2.71 -5.03
CA GLY A 409 31.11 3.78 -4.08
C GLY A 409 30.27 5.05 -4.24
N SER A 410 29.88 5.41 -5.46
CA SER A 410 29.00 6.57 -5.72
C SER A 410 27.62 6.39 -5.07
N GLY A 411 27.07 5.16 -5.02
CA GLY A 411 25.78 4.90 -4.39
C GLY A 411 25.76 5.11 -2.87
N PHE A 412 26.91 5.18 -2.24
CA PHE A 412 27.07 5.43 -0.81
C PHE A 412 27.24 6.93 -0.45
N ILE A 413 27.37 7.77 -1.49
CA ILE A 413 27.61 9.22 -1.33
C ILE A 413 26.29 9.99 -1.39
N MET A 414 26.11 10.96 -0.49
CA MET A 414 24.86 11.71 -0.29
C MET A 414 24.40 12.49 -1.53
N GLU A 415 25.30 12.86 -2.42
CA GLU A 415 25.05 13.55 -3.70
C GLU A 415 24.36 12.68 -4.75
N TYR A 416 24.29 11.35 -4.53
CA TYR A 416 23.59 10.42 -5.40
C TYR A 416 22.27 9.96 -4.76
N LYS A 417 21.20 9.94 -5.53
CA LYS A 417 19.85 9.57 -5.07
C LYS A 417 19.76 8.13 -4.53
N ALA A 418 20.63 7.22 -4.98
CA ALA A 418 20.62 5.80 -4.61
C ALA A 418 20.61 5.55 -3.09
N GLN A 419 21.43 6.29 -2.32
CA GLN A 419 21.45 6.16 -0.85
C GLN A 419 20.12 6.59 -0.20
N ARG A 420 19.44 7.61 -0.75
CA ARG A 420 18.14 8.06 -0.23
C ARG A 420 17.08 7.00 -0.47
N LEU A 421 17.03 6.41 -1.67
CA LEU A 421 16.10 5.31 -1.98
C LEU A 421 16.27 4.13 -1.02
N LEU A 422 17.51 3.77 -0.65
CA LEU A 422 17.78 2.73 0.33
C LEU A 422 17.27 3.10 1.73
N ARG A 423 17.50 4.34 2.18
CA ARG A 423 17.01 4.81 3.48
C ARG A 423 15.47 4.82 3.53
N ASP A 424 14.84 5.31 2.47
CA ASP A 424 13.40 5.45 2.36
C ASP A 424 12.69 4.09 2.29
N ALA A 425 13.19 3.16 1.49
CA ALA A 425 12.62 1.81 1.33
C ALA A 425 12.51 1.05 2.66
N ARG A 426 13.43 1.30 3.60
CA ARG A 426 13.53 0.46 4.80
C ARG A 426 12.27 0.46 5.66
N ILE A 427 11.51 1.56 5.68
CA ILE A 427 10.30 1.65 6.50
C ILE A 427 9.12 0.83 5.93
N PHE A 428 9.09 0.58 4.63
CA PHE A 428 7.94 -0.04 3.96
C PHE A 428 7.62 -1.44 4.48
N SER A 429 8.63 -2.20 4.91
CA SER A 429 8.44 -3.52 5.52
C SER A 429 8.12 -3.48 7.02
N ILE A 430 8.01 -2.27 7.61
CA ILE A 430 7.80 -2.06 9.05
C ILE A 430 6.42 -1.49 9.35
N TYR A 431 6.09 -0.31 8.81
CA TYR A 431 4.85 0.40 9.14
C TYR A 431 3.62 -0.17 8.41
N GLU A 432 2.42 0.23 8.82
CA GLU A 432 1.13 -0.30 8.35
C GLU A 432 1.03 -1.84 8.46
N GLY A 433 1.66 -2.37 9.49
CA GLY A 433 1.86 -3.78 9.75
C GLY A 433 3.15 -4.32 9.13
N THR A 434 4.04 -4.82 9.99
CA THR A 434 5.30 -5.43 9.56
C THR A 434 5.08 -6.56 8.56
N THR A 435 6.13 -6.93 7.82
CA THR A 435 6.05 -8.12 6.94
C THR A 435 5.60 -9.36 7.72
N GLN A 436 6.02 -9.53 8.97
CA GLN A 436 5.55 -10.63 9.80
C GLN A 436 4.03 -10.56 10.08
N LEU A 437 3.45 -9.37 10.25
CA LEU A 437 2.00 -9.24 10.35
C LEU A 437 1.26 -9.56 9.05
N GLN A 438 1.90 -9.35 7.89
CA GLN A 438 1.35 -9.82 6.62
C GLN A 438 1.37 -11.35 6.53
N VAL A 439 2.45 -12.00 7.01
CA VAL A 439 2.52 -13.46 7.14
C VAL A 439 1.38 -13.98 8.02
N VAL A 440 1.19 -13.40 9.21
CA VAL A 440 0.10 -13.77 10.14
C VAL A 440 -1.28 -13.58 9.48
N ALA A 441 -1.47 -12.51 8.71
CA ALA A 441 -2.73 -12.27 7.99
C ALA A 441 -2.97 -13.30 6.87
N ALA A 442 -1.90 -13.74 6.19
CA ALA A 442 -1.98 -14.69 5.07
C ALA A 442 -2.12 -16.14 5.51
N ILE A 443 -1.56 -16.53 6.67
CA ILE A 443 -1.43 -17.94 7.07
C ILE A 443 -2.77 -18.68 7.10
N ARG A 444 -3.86 -18.02 7.48
CA ARG A 444 -5.21 -18.60 7.46
C ARG A 444 -5.68 -18.99 6.06
N TYR A 445 -5.29 -18.22 5.04
CA TYR A 445 -5.62 -18.48 3.63
C TYR A 445 -4.69 -19.54 3.03
N ILE A 446 -3.47 -19.67 3.56
CA ILE A 446 -2.55 -20.75 3.25
C ILE A 446 -3.14 -22.08 3.75
N THR A 447 -3.40 -22.17 5.05
CA THR A 447 -3.80 -23.42 5.72
C THR A 447 -5.22 -23.87 5.38
N ASN A 448 -6.14 -22.95 5.05
CA ASN A 448 -7.51 -23.32 4.64
C ASN A 448 -7.67 -23.64 3.14
N GLY A 449 -6.55 -23.63 2.39
CA GLY A 449 -6.51 -23.97 0.97
C GLY A 449 -6.97 -22.87 0.01
N THR A 450 -7.25 -21.65 0.50
CA THR A 450 -7.71 -20.55 -0.36
C THR A 450 -6.69 -20.24 -1.46
N TYR A 451 -5.41 -20.05 -1.11
CA TYR A 451 -4.39 -19.74 -2.12
C TYR A 451 -4.14 -20.91 -3.07
N LEU A 452 -4.13 -22.15 -2.57
CA LEU A 452 -3.95 -23.32 -3.43
C LEU A 452 -5.05 -23.41 -4.48
N ASN A 453 -6.30 -23.11 -4.11
CA ASN A 453 -7.41 -23.07 -5.08
C ASN A 453 -7.22 -21.95 -6.10
N ILE A 454 -6.83 -20.75 -5.67
CA ILE A 454 -6.53 -19.62 -6.57
C ILE A 454 -5.42 -20.00 -7.55
N MET A 455 -4.32 -20.59 -7.06
CA MET A 455 -3.20 -21.02 -7.90
C MET A 455 -3.65 -22.05 -8.96
N LYS A 456 -4.49 -23.02 -8.58
CA LYS A 456 -5.03 -24.02 -9.51
C LYS A 456 -5.99 -23.40 -10.54
N GLU A 457 -6.82 -22.45 -10.13
CA GLU A 457 -7.67 -21.70 -11.06
C GLU A 457 -6.83 -20.92 -12.08
N MET A 458 -5.76 -20.26 -11.63
CA MET A 458 -4.85 -19.51 -12.51
C MET A 458 -4.01 -20.42 -13.43
N LEU A 459 -3.63 -21.64 -13.01
CA LEU A 459 -2.98 -22.62 -13.87
C LEU A 459 -3.88 -23.11 -15.01
N ALA A 460 -5.20 -23.04 -14.85
CA ALA A 460 -6.16 -23.42 -15.87
C ALA A 460 -6.46 -22.30 -16.89
N GLU A 461 -5.96 -21.08 -16.67
CA GLU A 461 -6.11 -19.97 -17.62
C GLU A 461 -5.21 -20.22 -18.86
N GLU A 462 -5.69 -19.82 -20.04
CA GLU A 462 -4.91 -19.92 -21.28
C GLU A 462 -3.75 -18.93 -21.24
N VAL A 463 -2.57 -19.41 -21.62
CA VAL A 463 -1.37 -18.60 -21.83
C VAL A 463 -0.83 -18.79 -23.25
N SER A 464 -0.03 -17.84 -23.73
CA SER A 464 0.62 -17.95 -25.03
C SER A 464 1.64 -19.12 -25.05
N GLU A 465 1.86 -19.72 -26.21
CA GLU A 465 2.83 -20.83 -26.37
C GLU A 465 4.25 -20.44 -25.91
N ALA A 466 4.61 -19.16 -26.03
CA ALA A 466 5.93 -18.67 -25.62
C ALA A 466 6.19 -18.82 -24.11
N VAL A 467 5.16 -18.60 -23.27
CA VAL A 467 5.29 -18.66 -21.80
C VAL A 467 4.82 -19.98 -21.19
N LYS A 468 4.27 -20.88 -21.99
CA LYS A 468 3.78 -22.20 -21.52
C LYS A 468 4.85 -23.03 -20.78
N PRO A 469 6.14 -23.09 -21.23
CA PRO A 469 7.19 -23.77 -20.47
C PRO A 469 7.43 -23.16 -19.08
N LEU A 470 7.17 -21.86 -18.91
CA LEU A 470 7.29 -21.19 -17.60
C LEU A 470 6.10 -21.55 -16.70
N LEU A 471 4.88 -21.66 -17.28
CA LEU A 471 3.71 -22.13 -16.55
C LEU A 471 3.90 -23.55 -16.02
N ASP A 472 4.51 -24.45 -16.82
CA ASP A 472 4.83 -25.83 -16.40
C ASP A 472 5.81 -25.87 -15.22
N ARG A 473 6.74 -24.91 -15.12
CA ARG A 473 7.64 -24.79 -13.98
C ARG A 473 6.88 -24.33 -12.73
N ILE A 474 5.99 -23.34 -12.88
CA ILE A 474 5.16 -22.86 -11.77
C ILE A 474 4.16 -23.91 -11.30
N ALA A 475 3.64 -24.76 -12.20
CA ALA A 475 2.80 -25.89 -11.81
C ALA A 475 3.53 -26.85 -10.85
N LYS A 476 4.81 -27.14 -11.09
CA LYS A 476 5.63 -27.91 -10.14
C LYS A 476 5.82 -27.20 -8.81
N CYS A 477 5.99 -25.87 -8.82
CA CYS A 477 6.06 -25.09 -7.58
C CYS A 477 4.75 -25.18 -6.79
N VAL A 478 3.60 -25.21 -7.46
CA VAL A 478 2.28 -25.41 -6.81
C VAL A 478 2.18 -26.78 -6.14
N ASP A 479 2.74 -27.84 -6.76
CA ASP A 479 2.79 -29.18 -6.15
C ASP A 479 3.67 -29.17 -4.89
N LEU A 480 4.89 -28.62 -4.98
CA LEU A 480 5.80 -28.45 -3.82
C LEU A 480 5.16 -27.63 -2.70
N TYR A 481 4.46 -26.56 -3.05
CA TYR A 481 3.72 -25.75 -2.08
C TYR A 481 2.63 -26.56 -1.38
N ALA A 482 1.86 -27.35 -2.11
CA ALA A 482 0.80 -28.19 -1.52
C ALA A 482 1.39 -29.19 -0.50
N GLU A 483 2.49 -29.88 -0.84
CA GLU A 483 3.21 -30.78 0.06
C GLU A 483 3.69 -30.07 1.32
N ALA A 484 4.30 -28.89 1.19
CA ALA A 484 4.79 -28.09 2.31
C ALA A 484 3.65 -27.63 3.24
N VAL A 485 2.52 -27.19 2.68
CA VAL A 485 1.32 -26.83 3.44
C VAL A 485 0.74 -28.02 4.19
N ASP A 486 0.64 -29.19 3.54
CA ASP A 486 0.13 -30.39 4.17
C ASP A 486 1.02 -30.89 5.31
N LYS A 487 2.36 -30.79 5.16
CA LYS A 487 3.33 -31.08 6.22
C LYS A 487 3.08 -30.19 7.45
N VAL A 488 3.01 -28.86 7.25
CA VAL A 488 2.79 -27.91 8.37
C VAL A 488 1.43 -28.13 9.03
N LYS A 489 0.38 -28.49 8.29
CA LYS A 489 -0.94 -28.78 8.84
C LYS A 489 -1.01 -30.09 9.62
N ALA A 490 -0.18 -31.07 9.27
CA ALA A 490 -0.11 -32.36 9.95
C ALA A 490 0.56 -32.24 11.34
N ASP A 491 1.44 -31.28 11.50
CA ASP A 491 2.12 -30.99 12.77
C ASP A 491 1.22 -30.12 13.65
N ASN A 492 0.84 -30.60 14.84
CA ASN A 492 -0.02 -29.87 15.77
C ASN A 492 0.75 -28.92 16.70
N ASP A 493 1.90 -28.41 16.26
CA ASP A 493 2.74 -27.47 17.02
C ASP A 493 2.56 -26.05 16.49
N GLN A 494 1.96 -25.16 17.29
CA GLN A 494 1.72 -23.78 16.92
C GLN A 494 3.02 -22.99 16.73
N ALA A 495 4.07 -23.27 17.49
CA ALA A 495 5.36 -22.59 17.37
C ALA A 495 6.05 -22.97 16.05
N GLU A 496 5.96 -24.23 15.63
CA GLU A 496 6.44 -24.69 14.33
C GLU A 496 5.67 -24.04 13.18
N HIS A 497 4.33 -23.97 13.26
CA HIS A 497 3.47 -23.26 12.31
C HIS A 497 3.90 -21.80 12.14
N ASP A 498 4.07 -21.09 13.24
CA ASP A 498 4.43 -19.67 13.23
C ASP A 498 5.85 -19.46 12.67
N PHE A 499 6.77 -20.35 12.98
CA PHE A 499 8.15 -20.31 12.51
C PHE A 499 8.24 -20.60 11.00
N LEU A 500 7.55 -21.61 10.50
CA LEU A 500 7.54 -21.98 9.10
C LEU A 500 6.65 -21.08 8.23
N GLY A 501 5.75 -20.34 8.84
CA GLY A 501 4.76 -19.47 8.15
C GLY A 501 5.37 -18.50 7.15
N ARG A 502 6.56 -17.94 7.44
CA ARG A 502 7.26 -17.03 6.51
C ARG A 502 7.67 -17.73 5.20
N ARG A 503 8.10 -18.99 5.26
CA ARG A 503 8.49 -19.77 4.07
C ARG A 503 7.29 -20.09 3.19
N LEU A 504 6.21 -20.54 3.81
CA LEU A 504 4.95 -20.77 3.10
C LEU A 504 4.41 -19.48 2.46
N TYR A 505 4.55 -18.35 3.16
CA TYR A 505 4.17 -17.04 2.65
C TYR A 505 5.00 -16.64 1.42
N ASN A 506 6.32 -16.81 1.47
CA ASN A 506 7.20 -16.52 0.33
C ASN A 506 6.82 -17.39 -0.88
N MET A 507 6.70 -18.71 -0.70
CA MET A 507 6.23 -19.60 -1.77
C MET A 507 4.89 -19.16 -2.36
N THR A 508 3.94 -18.76 -1.50
CA THR A 508 2.62 -18.26 -1.93
C THR A 508 2.77 -17.02 -2.81
N GLY A 509 3.56 -16.04 -2.35
CA GLY A 509 3.81 -14.80 -3.07
C GLY A 509 4.46 -15.06 -4.42
N ASP A 510 5.57 -15.80 -4.44
CA ASP A 510 6.34 -16.06 -5.65
C ASP A 510 5.53 -16.81 -6.72
N ILE A 511 4.71 -17.79 -6.33
CA ILE A 511 3.83 -18.52 -7.26
C ILE A 511 2.76 -17.58 -7.83
N ILE A 512 2.02 -16.86 -6.98
CA ILE A 512 0.93 -15.97 -7.43
C ILE A 512 1.46 -14.83 -8.30
N LEU A 513 2.57 -14.19 -7.90
CA LEU A 513 3.17 -13.13 -8.68
C LEU A 513 3.68 -13.64 -10.04
N SER A 514 4.26 -14.85 -10.08
CA SER A 514 4.64 -15.49 -11.34
C SER A 514 3.44 -15.70 -12.26
N GLN A 515 2.34 -16.23 -11.75
CA GLN A 515 1.14 -16.48 -12.53
C GLN A 515 0.53 -15.18 -13.08
N LEU A 516 0.49 -14.10 -12.27
CA LEU A 516 0.03 -12.79 -12.72
C LEU A 516 0.95 -12.23 -13.83
N LEU A 517 2.26 -12.34 -13.66
CA LEU A 517 3.24 -11.86 -14.65
C LEU A 517 3.20 -12.68 -15.95
N LEU A 518 2.94 -13.99 -15.89
CA LEU A 518 2.71 -14.83 -17.07
C LEU A 518 1.46 -14.40 -17.86
N LYS A 519 0.43 -13.95 -17.16
CA LYS A 519 -0.77 -13.36 -17.78
C LYS A 519 -0.44 -12.06 -18.50
N ASP A 520 0.34 -11.18 -17.88
CA ASP A 520 0.81 -9.95 -18.52
C ASP A 520 1.71 -10.26 -19.72
N ALA A 521 2.64 -11.21 -19.61
CA ALA A 521 3.50 -11.64 -20.71
C ALA A 521 2.73 -12.33 -21.86
N THR A 522 1.57 -12.94 -21.58
CA THR A 522 0.67 -13.48 -22.61
C THR A 522 0.01 -12.35 -23.40
N LYS A 523 -0.38 -11.27 -22.71
CA LYS A 523 -1.06 -10.12 -23.31
C LYS A 523 -0.09 -9.20 -24.07
N ASP A 524 1.09 -8.94 -23.48
CA ASP A 524 2.14 -8.09 -24.05
C ASP A 524 3.51 -8.75 -23.88
N PRO A 525 3.89 -9.67 -24.79
CA PRO A 525 5.16 -10.39 -24.69
C PRO A 525 6.39 -9.49 -24.89
N GLU A 526 6.28 -8.40 -25.67
CA GLU A 526 7.41 -7.49 -25.89
C GLU A 526 7.86 -6.82 -24.59
N GLU A 527 6.92 -6.40 -23.76
CA GLU A 527 7.22 -5.75 -22.46
C GLU A 527 7.55 -6.77 -21.37
N PHE A 528 6.83 -7.88 -21.24
CA PHE A 528 6.85 -8.71 -20.02
C PHE A 528 7.52 -10.08 -20.14
N GLU A 529 7.77 -10.64 -21.34
CA GLU A 529 8.33 -11.99 -21.48
C GLU A 529 9.67 -12.15 -20.80
N LYS A 530 10.58 -11.18 -20.94
CA LYS A 530 11.90 -11.21 -20.29
C LYS A 530 11.79 -11.20 -18.77
N SER A 531 10.95 -10.33 -18.24
CA SER A 531 10.69 -10.25 -16.80
C SER A 531 10.07 -11.54 -16.27
N ALA A 532 9.12 -12.14 -16.99
CA ALA A 532 8.51 -13.42 -16.64
C ALA A 532 9.54 -14.55 -16.60
N ASN A 533 10.43 -14.63 -17.59
CA ASN A 533 11.52 -15.61 -17.61
C ASN A 533 12.45 -15.48 -16.39
N VAL A 534 12.83 -14.26 -16.02
CA VAL A 534 13.70 -14.02 -14.87
C VAL A 534 12.97 -14.32 -13.57
N PHE A 535 11.73 -13.80 -13.41
CA PHE A 535 10.99 -13.94 -12.16
C PHE A 535 10.62 -15.40 -11.86
N VAL A 536 10.16 -16.16 -12.87
CA VAL A 536 9.83 -17.59 -12.70
C VAL A 536 11.05 -18.41 -12.26
N ARG A 537 12.28 -18.09 -12.75
CA ARG A 537 13.51 -18.76 -12.29
C ARG A 537 13.79 -18.46 -10.82
N MET A 538 13.61 -17.20 -10.40
CA MET A 538 13.78 -16.81 -8.99
C MET A 538 12.74 -17.49 -8.10
N ALA A 539 11.48 -17.51 -8.52
CA ALA A 539 10.38 -18.14 -7.81
C ALA A 539 10.58 -19.66 -7.65
N GLU A 540 11.07 -20.34 -8.69
CA GLU A 540 11.37 -21.78 -8.62
C GLU A 540 12.51 -22.07 -7.63
N GLU A 541 13.58 -21.25 -7.62
CA GLU A 541 14.69 -21.35 -6.68
C GLU A 541 14.21 -21.23 -5.23
N GLU A 542 13.41 -20.19 -4.93
CA GLU A 542 12.82 -19.96 -3.61
C GLU A 542 11.86 -21.09 -3.20
N CYS A 543 10.99 -21.55 -4.11
CA CYS A 543 10.05 -22.63 -3.84
C CYS A 543 10.75 -23.94 -3.51
N VAL A 544 11.78 -24.32 -4.28
CA VAL A 544 12.55 -25.56 -4.05
C VAL A 544 13.28 -25.48 -2.71
N GLY A 545 13.95 -24.35 -2.44
CA GLY A 545 14.69 -24.13 -1.19
C GLY A 545 13.76 -24.14 0.03
N SER A 546 12.65 -23.39 -0.03
CA SER A 546 11.66 -23.33 1.04
C SER A 546 10.97 -24.68 1.28
N HIS A 547 10.60 -25.41 0.21
CA HIS A 547 10.04 -26.76 0.32
C HIS A 547 11.02 -27.70 1.03
N ALA A 548 12.27 -27.78 0.56
CA ALA A 548 13.30 -28.63 1.18
C ALA A 548 13.50 -28.29 2.67
N TYR A 549 13.48 -27.01 3.03
CA TYR A 549 13.59 -26.57 4.41
C TYR A 549 12.40 -27.05 5.24
N VAL A 550 11.15 -26.80 4.77
CA VAL A 550 9.92 -27.19 5.49
C VAL A 550 9.84 -28.70 5.68
N MET A 551 10.13 -29.49 4.63
CA MET A 551 10.01 -30.94 4.68
C MET A 551 11.03 -31.60 5.63
N ASN A 552 12.21 -30.99 5.81
CA ASN A 552 13.25 -31.52 6.69
C ASN A 552 13.22 -30.94 8.12
N PHE A 553 12.39 -29.90 8.35
CA PHE A 553 12.30 -29.26 9.67
C PHE A 553 11.54 -30.13 10.69
N LYS A 554 12.03 -30.15 11.92
CA LYS A 554 11.44 -30.87 13.05
C LYS A 554 11.23 -29.90 14.22
N ALA A 555 10.21 -30.14 15.04
CA ALA A 555 9.92 -29.31 16.22
C ALA A 555 11.14 -29.10 17.15
N ASP A 556 11.98 -30.13 17.27
CA ASP A 556 13.22 -30.06 18.07
C ASP A 556 14.24 -29.05 17.53
N ASP A 557 14.19 -28.72 16.21
CA ASP A 557 15.09 -27.75 15.59
C ASP A 557 14.82 -26.31 16.08
N LEU A 558 13.60 -26.02 16.60
CA LEU A 558 13.26 -24.71 17.18
C LEU A 558 14.22 -24.31 18.30
N LYS A 559 14.77 -25.28 19.05
CA LYS A 559 15.74 -25.03 20.12
C LYS A 559 17.01 -24.30 19.65
N ASN A 560 17.34 -24.43 18.36
CA ASN A 560 18.51 -23.77 17.77
C ASN A 560 18.26 -22.27 17.45
N PHE A 561 16.99 -21.82 17.52
CA PHE A 561 16.59 -20.46 17.12
C PHE A 561 16.08 -19.62 18.31
N VAL A 562 15.92 -20.21 19.49
CA VAL A 562 15.52 -19.50 20.70
C VAL A 562 16.73 -18.72 21.23
N ALA A 563 16.60 -17.41 21.41
CA ALA A 563 17.61 -16.60 22.07
C ALA A 563 17.71 -16.99 23.55
N GLU A 564 18.94 -17.08 24.07
CA GLU A 564 19.20 -17.34 25.50
C GLU A 564 18.69 -16.20 26.39
#